data_6ac689f925d558880b9b54151fb5ec41
#
_entry.id   6ac689f925d558880b9b54151fb5ec41
#
_cell.length_a   1.000
_cell.length_b   1.000
_cell.length_c   1.000
_cell.angle_alpha   90.00
_cell.angle_beta   90.00
_cell.angle_gamma   90.00
#
_symmetry.space_group_name_H-M   'P 1'
#
loop_
_entity.id
_entity.type
_entity.pdbx_description
1 polymer ?
#
loop_
_entity_poly.entity_id
_entity_poly.type
_entity_poly.pdbx_seq_one_letter_code
_entity_poly.pdbx_strand_id
1 'polypeptide(L)'
;VKQTEFKSVFDDENLYFLIKSFTNEKKFTVYSLKRDFNTASADYVQLIFDTFNDATNAFQFQTNHLGLKGDVLVSGGNRDYRTDRNSSWDAIWYVESKMYEDHFLIEIKIPFNQLYFINGSKKWRFNMYRSDTQSLEHSTWINIPQNQSIGSLAYMGELNFEKPLGESKKPVK
;
A
#
# COMPACT_ATOMS: atom_id res chain seq x y z
N VAL A 1 -15.80 0.51 13.29
CA VAL A 1 -14.71 0.55 12.29
C VAL A 1 -15.30 1.06 10.99
N LYS A 2 -14.72 2.13 10.42
CA LYS A 2 -15.15 2.64 9.12
C LYS A 2 -14.70 1.68 8.02
N GLN A 3 -15.61 1.31 7.14
CA GLN A 3 -15.36 0.34 6.07
C GLN A 3 -14.37 0.90 5.03
N THR A 4 -13.53 0.03 4.52
CA THR A 4 -12.70 0.28 3.34
C THR A 4 -12.85 -0.88 2.37
N GLU A 5 -13.11 -0.58 1.12
CA GLU A 5 -13.25 -1.55 0.04
C GLU A 5 -12.16 -1.30 -1.00
N PHE A 6 -11.70 -2.34 -1.65
CA PHE A 6 -10.80 -2.18 -2.79
C PHE A 6 -11.12 -3.15 -3.91
N LYS A 7 -10.74 -2.77 -5.11
CA LYS A 7 -10.69 -3.61 -6.30
C LYS A 7 -9.31 -3.49 -6.91
N SER A 8 -8.80 -4.57 -7.48
CA SER A 8 -7.55 -4.57 -8.22
C SER A 8 -7.72 -5.19 -9.59
N VAL A 9 -7.04 -4.61 -10.56
CA VAL A 9 -6.92 -5.14 -11.93
C VAL A 9 -5.49 -4.94 -12.41
N PHE A 10 -5.07 -5.64 -13.44
CA PHE A 10 -3.76 -5.50 -14.03
C PHE A 10 -3.80 -5.67 -15.56
N ASP A 11 -2.84 -5.08 -16.22
CA ASP A 11 -2.51 -5.31 -17.62
C ASP A 11 -1.07 -5.86 -17.75
N ASP A 12 -0.47 -5.77 -18.93
CA ASP A 12 0.89 -6.26 -19.15
C ASP A 12 1.98 -5.38 -18.53
N GLU A 13 1.65 -4.15 -18.16
CA GLU A 13 2.62 -3.13 -17.71
C GLU A 13 2.38 -2.64 -16.29
N ASN A 14 1.13 -2.67 -15.82
CA ASN A 14 0.75 -1.99 -14.59
C ASN A 14 -0.22 -2.82 -13.73
N LEU A 15 -0.12 -2.58 -12.43
CA LEU A 15 -1.09 -3.00 -11.43
C LEU A 15 -1.91 -1.77 -11.00
N TYR A 16 -3.23 -1.93 -10.94
CA TYR A 16 -4.16 -0.86 -10.58
C TYR A 16 -4.96 -1.23 -9.34
N PHE A 17 -5.23 -0.24 -8.51
CA PHE A 17 -6.15 -0.33 -7.39
C PHE A 17 -7.16 0.81 -7.43
N LEU A 18 -8.41 0.48 -7.13
CA LEU A 18 -9.44 1.43 -6.75
C LEU A 18 -9.80 1.17 -5.29
N ILE A 19 -9.62 2.16 -4.44
CA ILE A 19 -9.89 2.07 -3.00
C ILE A 19 -11.00 3.06 -2.66
N LYS A 20 -12.05 2.55 -2.01
CA LYS A 20 -13.14 3.35 -1.45
C LYS A 20 -13.05 3.29 0.07
N SER A 21 -12.78 4.42 0.70
CA SER A 21 -12.69 4.54 2.15
C SER A 21 -13.83 5.38 2.68
N PHE A 22 -14.73 4.77 3.45
CA PHE A 22 -15.83 5.49 4.09
C PHE A 22 -15.33 6.37 5.23
N THR A 23 -15.92 7.54 5.36
CA THR A 23 -15.60 8.50 6.41
C THR A 23 -16.83 9.32 6.77
N ASN A 24 -16.97 9.66 8.05
CA ASN A 24 -18.01 10.58 8.51
C ASN A 24 -17.48 12.02 8.60
N GLU A 25 -16.21 12.22 8.27
CA GLU A 25 -15.49 13.46 8.48
C GLU A 25 -15.43 14.28 7.20
N LYS A 26 -15.78 15.55 7.32
CA LYS A 26 -15.68 16.54 6.23
C LYS A 26 -14.37 17.32 6.27
N LYS A 27 -13.58 17.18 7.35
CA LYS A 27 -12.34 17.90 7.54
C LYS A 27 -11.24 16.94 8.00
N PHE A 28 -10.20 16.85 7.21
CA PHE A 28 -8.98 16.11 7.55
C PHE A 28 -7.90 17.13 7.92
N THR A 29 -7.15 16.81 8.96
CA THR A 29 -5.99 17.64 9.32
C THR A 29 -4.84 17.25 8.40
N VAL A 30 -4.33 18.24 7.67
CA VAL A 30 -3.22 18.08 6.74
C VAL A 30 -2.03 18.86 7.27
N TYR A 31 -1.00 18.16 7.73
CA TYR A 31 0.20 18.78 8.28
C TYR A 31 1.27 19.09 7.25
N SER A 32 1.22 18.42 6.11
CA SER A 32 2.20 18.60 5.02
C SER A 32 1.59 18.20 3.70
N LEU A 33 1.97 18.88 2.62
CA LEU A 33 1.64 18.52 1.24
C LEU A 33 2.84 17.86 0.51
N LYS A 34 3.88 17.51 1.24
CA LYS A 34 5.07 16.91 0.68
C LYS A 34 4.90 15.40 0.49
N ARG A 35 5.63 14.84 -0.49
CA ARG A 35 5.88 13.41 -0.59
C ARG A 35 6.52 12.90 0.71
N ASP A 36 6.38 11.62 1.00
CA ASP A 36 6.87 10.96 2.23
C ASP A 36 6.36 11.63 3.51
N PHE A 37 5.07 11.92 3.49
CA PHE A 37 4.38 12.57 4.60
C PHE A 37 4.45 11.75 5.89
N ASN A 38 4.39 12.44 7.03
CA ASN A 38 4.39 11.78 8.33
C ASN A 38 3.08 11.00 8.54
N THR A 39 3.17 9.68 8.52
CA THR A 39 2.03 8.77 8.68
C THR A 39 1.50 8.70 10.11
N ALA A 40 2.29 9.10 11.12
CA ALA A 40 1.84 9.06 12.52
C ALA A 40 0.72 10.08 12.83
N SER A 41 0.58 11.11 11.98
CA SER A 41 -0.39 12.19 12.19
C SER A 41 -1.35 12.38 11.02
N ALA A 42 -1.44 11.41 10.11
CA ALA A 42 -2.26 11.51 8.91
C ALA A 42 -3.19 10.30 8.76
N ASP A 43 -4.38 10.55 8.21
CA ASP A 43 -5.20 9.47 7.66
C ASP A 43 -4.55 8.98 6.37
N TYR A 44 -4.36 7.69 6.23
CA TYR A 44 -3.77 7.13 5.02
C TYR A 44 -4.17 5.68 4.78
N VAL A 45 -4.00 5.29 3.55
CA VAL A 45 -4.08 3.90 3.10
C VAL A 45 -2.69 3.45 2.66
N GLN A 46 -2.35 2.21 2.96
CA GLN A 46 -1.08 1.60 2.63
C GLN A 46 -1.31 0.25 1.96
N LEU A 47 -0.65 0.03 0.85
CA LEU A 47 -0.57 -1.25 0.16
C LEU A 47 0.82 -1.86 0.39
N ILE A 48 0.88 -3.13 0.77
CA ILE A 48 2.14 -3.86 0.99
C ILE A 48 2.14 -5.09 0.10
N PHE A 49 3.19 -5.24 -0.72
CA PHE A 49 3.36 -6.34 -1.67
C PHE A 49 4.65 -7.10 -1.36
N ASP A 50 4.53 -8.34 -0.94
CA ASP A 50 5.63 -9.30 -0.92
C ASP A 50 5.59 -10.06 -2.26
N THR A 51 6.39 -9.59 -3.20
CA THR A 51 6.43 -10.06 -4.58
C THR A 51 7.28 -11.31 -4.78
N PHE A 52 8.07 -11.67 -3.75
CA PHE A 52 8.89 -12.88 -3.72
C PHE A 52 8.24 -14.02 -2.94
N ASN A 53 7.16 -13.75 -2.23
CA ASN A 53 6.45 -14.68 -1.34
C ASN A 53 7.36 -15.26 -0.24
N ASP A 54 8.33 -14.48 0.24
CA ASP A 54 9.35 -14.92 1.20
C ASP A 54 9.09 -14.44 2.64
N ALA A 55 8.07 -13.60 2.84
CA ALA A 55 7.76 -12.94 4.11
C ALA A 55 8.92 -12.11 4.70
N THR A 56 9.88 -11.75 3.87
CA THR A 56 11.10 -11.06 4.29
C THR A 56 11.20 -9.66 3.70
N ASN A 57 10.90 -9.54 2.39
CA ASN A 57 11.03 -8.28 1.67
C ASN A 57 9.69 -7.89 1.05
N ALA A 58 9.40 -6.59 1.04
CA ALA A 58 8.17 -6.07 0.44
C ALA A 58 8.35 -4.64 -0.08
N PHE A 59 7.48 -4.28 -1.01
CA PHE A 59 7.27 -2.93 -1.48
C PHE A 59 6.04 -2.34 -0.81
N GLN A 60 6.15 -1.14 -0.28
CA GLN A 60 5.05 -0.47 0.40
C GLN A 60 4.77 0.86 -0.27
N PHE A 61 3.50 1.12 -0.56
CA PHE A 61 2.99 2.37 -1.12
C PHE A 61 1.95 2.97 -0.18
N GLN A 62 2.10 4.24 0.12
CA GLN A 62 1.24 4.98 1.05
C GLN A 62 0.63 6.18 0.34
N THR A 63 -0.65 6.40 0.57
CA THR A 63 -1.35 7.58 0.05
C THR A 63 -2.51 7.97 0.95
N ASN A 64 -3.02 9.17 0.77
CA ASN A 64 -4.14 9.72 1.52
C ASN A 64 -5.22 10.32 0.61
N HIS A 65 -6.24 10.90 1.21
CA HIS A 65 -7.36 11.56 0.52
C HIS A 65 -6.94 12.75 -0.37
N LEU A 66 -5.72 13.26 -0.26
CA LEU A 66 -5.16 14.30 -1.13
C LEU A 66 -4.27 13.75 -2.25
N GLY A 67 -4.08 12.42 -2.33
CA GLY A 67 -3.19 11.80 -3.30
C GLY A 67 -1.70 12.02 -3.00
N LEU A 68 -1.34 12.34 -1.75
CA LEU A 68 0.07 12.42 -1.35
C LEU A 68 0.68 11.02 -1.39
N LYS A 69 1.91 10.92 -1.85
CA LYS A 69 2.62 9.66 -2.04
C LYS A 69 3.71 9.46 -1.00
N GLY A 70 3.88 8.21 -0.57
CA GLY A 70 5.04 7.74 0.14
C GLY A 70 5.33 6.30 -0.24
N ASP A 71 6.57 5.94 -0.36
CA ASP A 71 7.00 4.60 -0.72
C ASP A 71 8.16 4.15 0.15
N VAL A 72 8.20 2.86 0.43
CA VAL A 72 9.17 2.26 1.35
C VAL A 72 9.54 0.88 0.87
N LEU A 73 10.83 0.56 0.88
CA LEU A 73 11.29 -0.82 0.86
C LEU A 73 11.28 -1.38 2.27
N VAL A 74 10.69 -2.55 2.40
CA VAL A 74 10.61 -3.29 3.66
C VAL A 74 11.53 -4.49 3.57
N SER A 75 12.26 -4.78 4.65
CA SER A 75 13.13 -5.94 4.83
C SER A 75 12.86 -6.60 6.18
N GLY A 76 13.56 -7.69 6.50
CA GLY A 76 13.49 -8.32 7.83
C GLY A 76 12.12 -8.81 8.26
N GLY A 77 11.14 -8.89 7.35
CA GLY A 77 9.75 -9.22 7.66
C GLY A 77 8.94 -8.08 8.30
N ASN A 78 9.49 -6.85 8.29
CA ASN A 78 8.92 -5.67 8.94
C ASN A 78 8.66 -5.87 10.45
N ARG A 79 9.57 -6.55 11.10
CA ARG A 79 9.49 -6.85 12.54
C ARG A 79 9.89 -5.66 13.39
N ASP A 80 10.92 -4.92 12.94
CA ASP A 80 11.37 -3.68 13.55
C ASP A 80 11.10 -2.50 12.61
N TYR A 81 10.15 -1.65 13.01
CA TYR A 81 9.77 -0.46 12.24
C TYR A 81 10.94 0.50 11.97
N ARG A 82 11.95 0.52 12.82
CA ARG A 82 13.07 1.47 12.72
C ARG A 82 14.15 1.01 11.76
N THR A 83 14.43 -0.30 11.73
CA THR A 83 15.56 -0.87 11.00
C THR A 83 15.15 -1.54 9.69
N ASP A 84 13.93 -2.04 9.62
CA ASP A 84 13.45 -2.86 8.50
C ASP A 84 12.82 -2.02 7.37
N ARG A 85 12.93 -0.70 7.43
CA ARG A 85 12.25 0.21 6.49
C ARG A 85 13.23 1.20 5.88
N ASN A 86 13.27 1.25 4.55
CA ASN A 86 14.03 2.22 3.78
C ASN A 86 13.09 3.15 3.02
N SER A 87 12.84 4.34 3.57
CA SER A 87 12.04 5.40 2.95
C SER A 87 12.80 6.27 1.95
N SER A 88 14.11 6.01 1.74
CA SER A 88 14.88 6.68 0.68
C SER A 88 14.69 6.01 -0.69
N TRP A 89 13.95 4.90 -0.74
CA TRP A 89 13.56 4.30 -2.00
C TRP A 89 12.43 5.11 -2.63
N ASP A 90 12.57 5.38 -3.91
CA ASP A 90 11.70 6.27 -4.67
C ASP A 90 11.21 5.55 -5.92
N ALA A 91 9.93 5.24 -5.99
CA ALA A 91 9.29 4.62 -7.14
C ALA A 91 8.53 5.66 -7.98
N ILE A 92 8.41 5.40 -9.26
CA ILE A 92 7.52 6.16 -10.14
C ILE A 92 6.18 5.42 -10.19
N TRP A 93 5.19 5.96 -9.49
CA TRP A 93 3.83 5.45 -9.48
C TRP A 93 2.84 6.61 -9.45
N TYR A 94 1.57 6.34 -9.71
CA TYR A 94 0.56 7.37 -9.91
C TYR A 94 -0.60 7.15 -8.95
N VAL A 95 -1.14 8.25 -8.46
CA VAL A 95 -2.31 8.26 -7.59
C VAL A 95 -3.17 9.47 -7.91
N GLU A 96 -4.47 9.23 -7.97
CA GLU A 96 -5.51 10.25 -8.02
C GLU A 96 -6.47 10.00 -6.89
N SER A 97 -7.00 11.07 -6.31
CA SER A 97 -7.99 10.94 -5.25
C SER A 97 -9.13 11.93 -5.42
N LYS A 98 -10.31 11.52 -4.96
CA LYS A 98 -11.49 12.37 -5.00
C LYS A 98 -12.32 12.18 -3.75
N MET A 99 -12.64 13.31 -3.11
CA MET A 99 -13.51 13.36 -1.93
C MET A 99 -14.96 13.42 -2.35
N TYR A 100 -15.80 12.65 -1.65
CA TYR A 100 -17.25 12.66 -1.71
C TYR A 100 -17.83 13.00 -0.33
N GLU A 101 -19.15 13.00 -0.18
CA GLU A 101 -19.78 13.38 1.07
C GLU A 101 -19.51 12.40 2.22
N ASP A 102 -19.52 11.08 1.94
CA ASP A 102 -19.42 10.00 2.91
C ASP A 102 -18.18 9.10 2.72
N HIS A 103 -17.38 9.35 1.70
CA HIS A 103 -16.18 8.56 1.38
C HIS A 103 -15.19 9.34 0.54
N PHE A 104 -13.99 8.82 0.41
CA PHE A 104 -13.05 9.20 -0.63
C PHE A 104 -12.67 8.00 -1.49
N LEU A 105 -12.43 8.28 -2.77
CA LEU A 105 -11.89 7.31 -3.73
C LEU A 105 -10.42 7.61 -3.96
N ILE A 106 -9.64 6.56 -4.10
CA ILE A 106 -8.24 6.61 -4.49
C ILE A 106 -8.04 5.65 -5.65
N GLU A 107 -7.51 6.15 -6.75
CA GLU A 107 -7.05 5.34 -7.87
C GLU A 107 -5.52 5.30 -7.85
N ILE A 108 -4.95 4.10 -7.90
CA ILE A 108 -3.51 3.87 -7.85
C ILE A 108 -3.10 3.10 -9.10
N LYS A 109 -2.01 3.54 -9.74
CA LYS A 109 -1.34 2.82 -10.82
C LYS A 109 0.13 2.60 -10.46
N ILE A 110 0.55 1.35 -10.41
CA ILE A 110 1.94 0.95 -10.10
C ILE A 110 2.49 0.21 -11.32
N PRO A 111 3.45 0.80 -12.06
CA PRO A 111 4.11 0.11 -13.16
C PRO A 111 4.94 -1.08 -12.64
N PHE A 112 4.82 -2.23 -13.29
CA PHE A 112 5.57 -3.43 -12.92
C PHE A 112 7.09 -3.26 -13.02
N ASN A 113 7.57 -2.35 -13.87
CA ASN A 113 8.99 -2.03 -13.98
C ASN A 113 9.56 -1.30 -12.76
N GLN A 114 8.73 -0.86 -11.82
CA GLN A 114 9.15 -0.29 -10.54
C GLN A 114 9.31 -1.35 -9.44
N LEU A 115 8.92 -2.58 -9.71
CA LEU A 115 8.92 -3.68 -8.76
C LEU A 115 9.86 -4.80 -9.22
N TYR A 116 10.50 -5.44 -8.25
CA TYR A 116 11.18 -6.70 -8.50
C TYR A 116 10.28 -7.84 -8.06
N PHE A 117 10.15 -8.86 -8.88
CA PHE A 117 9.31 -10.03 -8.60
C PHE A 117 9.82 -11.27 -9.35
N ILE A 118 9.33 -12.44 -8.98
CA ILE A 118 9.66 -13.69 -9.64
C ILE A 118 9.01 -13.71 -11.03
N ASN A 119 9.80 -13.89 -12.09
CA ASN A 119 9.29 -14.00 -13.46
C ASN A 119 8.26 -15.12 -13.57
N GLY A 120 7.18 -14.83 -14.26
CA GLY A 120 6.07 -15.78 -14.43
C GLY A 120 5.25 -15.99 -13.15
N SER A 121 5.40 -15.15 -12.14
CA SER A 121 4.62 -15.22 -10.91
C SER A 121 3.12 -15.11 -11.21
N LYS A 122 2.33 -15.98 -10.57
CA LYS A 122 0.86 -15.97 -10.63
C LYS A 122 0.23 -15.43 -9.37
N LYS A 123 1.01 -15.17 -8.35
CA LYS A 123 0.53 -14.63 -7.08
C LYS A 123 1.61 -13.88 -6.33
N TRP A 124 1.18 -12.88 -5.58
CA TRP A 124 1.98 -12.20 -4.58
C TRP A 124 1.28 -12.28 -3.23
N ARG A 125 2.03 -12.13 -2.16
CA ARG A 125 1.43 -11.86 -0.85
C ARG A 125 1.13 -10.38 -0.75
N PHE A 126 -0.01 -10.06 -0.16
CA PHE A 126 -0.54 -8.71 -0.13
C PHE A 126 -1.30 -8.45 1.16
N ASN A 127 -1.18 -7.25 1.69
CA ASN A 127 -2.10 -6.72 2.68
C ASN A 127 -2.35 -5.23 2.43
N MET A 128 -3.51 -4.76 2.85
CA MET A 128 -3.86 -3.35 2.87
C MET A 128 -4.07 -2.92 4.32
N TYR A 129 -3.56 -1.75 4.64
CA TYR A 129 -3.71 -1.12 5.93
C TYR A 129 -4.34 0.26 5.77
N ARG A 130 -5.21 0.64 6.69
CA ARG A 130 -5.76 1.99 6.83
C ARG A 130 -5.53 2.52 8.24
N SER A 131 -5.07 3.75 8.33
CA SER A 131 -5.05 4.55 9.55
C SER A 131 -6.13 5.62 9.47
N ASP A 132 -7.00 5.67 10.45
CA ASP A 132 -7.98 6.72 10.68
C ASP A 132 -7.62 7.42 11.99
N THR A 133 -6.95 8.56 11.88
CA THR A 133 -6.44 9.29 13.04
C THR A 133 -7.52 9.96 13.86
N GLN A 134 -8.68 10.17 13.29
CA GLN A 134 -9.80 10.84 13.97
C GLN A 134 -10.55 9.89 14.89
N SER A 135 -10.76 8.65 14.45
CA SER A 135 -11.32 7.61 15.31
C SER A 135 -10.26 6.84 16.09
N LEU A 136 -8.98 7.14 15.87
CA LEU A 136 -7.82 6.38 16.39
C LEU A 136 -7.89 4.89 16.05
N GLU A 137 -8.42 4.60 14.86
CA GLU A 137 -8.62 3.24 14.39
C GLU A 137 -7.59 2.86 13.33
N HIS A 138 -7.13 1.62 13.45
CA HIS A 138 -6.30 0.98 12.46
C HIS A 138 -6.99 -0.29 11.98
N SER A 139 -7.04 -0.47 10.67
CA SER A 139 -7.66 -1.65 10.07
C SER A 139 -6.76 -2.25 9.00
N THR A 140 -6.83 -3.56 8.85
CA THR A 140 -6.10 -4.32 7.84
C THR A 140 -7.06 -5.23 7.09
N TRP A 141 -6.76 -5.51 5.81
CA TRP A 141 -7.54 -6.46 5.03
C TRP A 141 -7.43 -7.87 5.61
N ILE A 142 -6.21 -8.33 5.87
CA ILE A 142 -5.97 -9.60 6.59
C ILE A 142 -5.65 -9.26 8.04
N ASN A 143 -6.35 -9.91 8.95
CA ASN A 143 -6.19 -9.69 10.38
C ASN A 143 -4.78 -10.02 10.87
N ILE A 144 -4.23 -9.11 11.67
CA ILE A 144 -2.91 -9.26 12.30
C ILE A 144 -3.13 -9.34 13.82
N PRO A 145 -2.54 -10.32 14.52
CA PRO A 145 -2.66 -10.41 15.97
C PRO A 145 -2.14 -9.15 16.67
N GLN A 146 -2.80 -8.74 17.76
CA GLN A 146 -2.50 -7.48 18.46
C GLN A 146 -1.05 -7.38 19.00
N ASN A 147 -0.41 -8.51 19.25
CA ASN A 147 0.98 -8.57 19.71
C ASN A 147 2.01 -8.54 18.59
N GLN A 148 1.58 -8.33 17.35
CA GLN A 148 2.44 -8.27 16.18
C GLN A 148 2.49 -6.87 15.59
N SER A 149 3.57 -6.56 14.87
CA SER A 149 3.65 -5.33 14.08
C SER A 149 2.56 -5.31 13.03
N ILE A 150 1.85 -4.19 12.91
CA ILE A 150 0.73 -4.02 11.99
C ILE A 150 1.13 -4.15 10.50
N GLY A 151 2.40 -4.03 10.20
CA GLY A 151 2.95 -4.24 8.86
C GLY A 151 3.66 -5.58 8.71
N SER A 152 3.54 -6.50 9.69
CA SER A 152 4.26 -7.78 9.67
C SER A 152 3.96 -8.59 8.41
N LEU A 153 5.01 -8.96 7.68
CA LEU A 153 4.89 -9.75 6.46
C LEU A 153 4.50 -11.22 6.73
N ALA A 154 4.46 -11.64 7.98
CA ALA A 154 3.97 -12.98 8.34
C ALA A 154 2.46 -13.14 8.11
N TYR A 155 1.70 -12.03 8.17
CA TYR A 155 0.23 -12.02 8.12
C TYR A 155 -0.24 -11.27 6.88
N MET A 156 -0.29 -11.96 5.75
CA MET A 156 -0.71 -11.41 4.47
C MET A 156 -1.65 -12.38 3.76
N GLY A 157 -2.54 -11.85 2.95
CA GLY A 157 -3.35 -12.62 2.00
C GLY A 157 -2.62 -12.82 0.68
N GLU A 158 -3.34 -13.32 -0.32
CA GLU A 158 -2.82 -13.55 -1.66
C GLU A 158 -3.52 -12.64 -2.68
N LEU A 159 -2.73 -11.98 -3.51
CA LEU A 159 -3.17 -11.31 -4.72
C LEU A 159 -2.88 -12.25 -5.89
N ASN A 160 -3.93 -12.82 -6.48
CA ASN A 160 -3.80 -13.80 -7.55
C ASN A 160 -3.97 -13.12 -8.90
N PHE A 161 -3.10 -13.47 -9.86
CA PHE A 161 -3.12 -12.98 -11.22
C PHE A 161 -3.73 -14.05 -12.15
N GLU A 162 -4.69 -13.64 -12.99
CA GLU A 162 -5.37 -14.55 -13.93
C GLU A 162 -4.40 -15.16 -14.95
N LYS A 163 -3.32 -14.43 -15.28
CA LYS A 163 -2.24 -14.90 -16.15
C LYS A 163 -0.89 -14.69 -15.45
N PRO A 164 0.15 -15.47 -15.82
CA PRO A 164 1.50 -15.23 -15.30
C PRO A 164 1.97 -13.81 -15.64
N LEU A 165 2.59 -13.14 -14.67
CA LEU A 165 3.27 -11.87 -14.92
C LEU A 165 4.48 -12.09 -15.85
N GLY A 166 4.75 -11.11 -16.69
CA GLY A 166 5.92 -11.10 -17.56
C GLY A 166 7.26 -11.04 -16.79
N GLU A 167 8.30 -10.66 -17.48
CA GLU A 167 9.61 -10.49 -16.87
C GLU A 167 9.65 -9.21 -16.00
N SER A 168 10.24 -9.33 -14.82
CA SER A 168 10.58 -8.19 -13.98
C SER A 168 11.68 -7.38 -14.68
N LYS A 169 11.32 -6.23 -15.22
CA LYS A 169 12.26 -5.33 -15.88
C LYS A 169 12.87 -4.42 -14.81
N LYS A 170 14.21 -4.35 -14.78
CA LYS A 170 14.89 -3.38 -13.92
C LYS A 170 14.50 -1.96 -14.36
N PRO A 171 14.19 -1.04 -13.44
CA PRO A 171 14.05 0.36 -13.78
C PRO A 171 15.34 0.83 -14.47
N VAL A 172 15.21 1.45 -15.63
CA VAL A 172 16.33 2.14 -16.24
C VAL A 172 16.63 3.35 -15.36
N LYS A 173 17.83 3.34 -14.74
CA LYS A 173 18.31 4.49 -13.97
C LYS A 173 18.70 5.64 -14.90
#